data_0ec39c98e4aa057f5a4e5acfe712130c
#
_entry.id   0ec39c98e4aa057f5a4e5acfe712130c
#
_cell.length_a   1.000
_cell.length_b   1.000
_cell.length_c   1.000
_cell.angle_alpha   90.00
_cell.angle_beta   90.00
_cell.angle_gamma   90.00
#
_symmetry.space_group_name_H-M   'P 1'
#
loop_
_entity.id
_entity.type
_entity.pdbx_description
1 polymer ?
#
loop_
_entity_poly.entity_id
_entity_poly.type
_entity_poly.pdbx_seq_one_letter_code
_entity_poly.pdbx_strand_id
1 'polypeptide(L)'
;KAFYEYHSILMEPWDGPAALLFSDGRYAGGMLDRNGLRPARYTITKNDMMVVASEVGVMDFDPTEIAEKGRLQPGKILLIDTQEGKIYYDGEIKERLAEAHPYRKWLNTNRIELEKLRSGRKVENAVENLTRKELEFGFGAEDIDGTIIPMATKGQEPTASMGNDTPLAVLSDQPQIFFNYFRQQFAQVTNPAIDSIRENLVMSLTEYIGRVGSGILNPDESNCKMVRLPHPILTNTQLDILQNIRYKGFNTVKLHMIFETAKGEEGLHEALDELCKQAAQSVDDGYNYIILSDRGVDETHAAIPSLLAVSAVHHYLIDAGKRV
;
A
#
# COMPACT_ATOMS: atom_id res chain seq x y z
N LYS A 1 -2.91 -6.53 20.35
CA LYS A 1 -1.85 -5.86 19.58
C LYS A 1 -1.39 -6.73 18.39
N ALA A 2 -1.04 -8.02 18.60
CA ALA A 2 -0.55 -8.91 17.54
C ALA A 2 -1.57 -9.11 16.39
N PHE A 3 -2.86 -9.16 16.69
CA PHE A 3 -3.93 -9.20 15.69
C PHE A 3 -3.83 -8.01 14.70
N TYR A 4 -3.78 -6.78 15.21
CA TYR A 4 -3.67 -5.59 14.35
C TYR A 4 -2.34 -5.55 13.57
N GLU A 5 -1.24 -5.95 14.19
CA GLU A 5 0.07 -6.01 13.56
C GLU A 5 0.12 -7.05 12.43
N TYR A 6 -0.61 -8.16 12.58
CA TYR A 6 -0.77 -9.17 11.54
C TYR A 6 -1.58 -8.61 10.36
N HIS A 7 -2.73 -8.01 10.62
CA HIS A 7 -3.60 -7.49 9.56
C HIS A 7 -3.03 -6.25 8.87
N SER A 8 -2.15 -5.48 9.53
CA SER A 8 -1.46 -4.36 8.90
C SER A 8 -0.46 -4.78 7.81
N ILE A 9 -0.12 -6.07 7.71
CA ILE A 9 0.64 -6.62 6.57
C ILE A 9 -0.22 -6.71 5.31
N LEU A 10 -1.53 -6.90 5.48
CA LEU A 10 -2.47 -7.16 4.41
C LEU A 10 -3.32 -5.94 4.03
N MET A 11 -3.41 -4.98 4.94
CA MET A 11 -4.26 -3.79 4.80
C MET A 11 -3.53 -2.57 5.32
N GLU A 12 -3.60 -1.50 4.57
CA GLU A 12 -3.14 -0.20 5.03
C GLU A 12 -3.96 0.32 6.21
N PRO A 13 -3.35 1.10 7.13
CA PRO A 13 -4.09 1.77 8.18
C PRO A 13 -5.05 2.79 7.59
N TRP A 14 -6.26 2.80 8.12
CA TRP A 14 -7.32 3.66 7.63
C TRP A 14 -7.80 4.61 8.72
N ASP A 15 -7.97 5.88 8.40
CA ASP A 15 -8.50 6.91 9.29
C ASP A 15 -9.46 7.81 8.52
N GLY A 16 -10.49 8.31 9.21
CA GLY A 16 -11.48 9.20 8.66
C GLY A 16 -12.89 8.94 9.19
N PRO A 17 -13.83 9.88 8.95
CA PRO A 17 -15.22 9.74 9.38
C PRO A 17 -15.91 8.59 8.64
N ALA A 18 -16.31 7.55 9.37
CA ALA A 18 -17.02 6.43 8.80
C ALA A 18 -18.02 5.79 9.76
N ALA A 19 -19.13 5.34 9.22
CA ALA A 19 -20.01 4.36 9.84
C ALA A 19 -20.05 3.15 8.90
N LEU A 20 -19.47 2.05 9.34
CA LEU A 20 -19.35 0.83 8.57
C LEU A 20 -20.44 -0.14 9.02
N LEU A 21 -21.24 -0.58 8.08
CA LEU A 21 -22.20 -1.67 8.27
C LEU A 21 -21.80 -2.81 7.34
N PHE A 22 -21.91 -4.04 7.82
CA PHE A 22 -21.52 -5.23 7.05
C PHE A 22 -22.40 -6.43 7.39
N SER A 23 -22.47 -7.37 6.47
CA SER A 23 -23.07 -8.68 6.68
C SER A 23 -22.38 -9.72 5.81
N ASP A 24 -22.28 -10.95 6.31
CA ASP A 24 -21.79 -12.12 5.57
C ASP A 24 -22.87 -13.21 5.39
N GLY A 25 -24.13 -12.87 5.72
CA GLY A 25 -25.25 -13.78 5.68
C GLY A 25 -25.58 -14.45 7.02
N ARG A 26 -24.60 -14.66 7.90
CA ARG A 26 -24.79 -15.10 9.29
C ARG A 26 -24.66 -13.94 10.26
N TYR A 27 -23.59 -13.22 10.13
CA TYR A 27 -23.31 -12.05 10.96
C TYR A 27 -23.80 -10.78 10.28
N ALA A 28 -24.36 -9.88 11.08
CA ALA A 28 -24.60 -8.50 10.72
C ALA A 28 -23.95 -7.60 11.78
N GLY A 29 -23.26 -6.56 11.36
CA GLY A 29 -22.57 -5.72 12.33
C GLY A 29 -22.36 -4.30 11.88
N GLY A 30 -21.92 -3.48 12.83
CA GLY A 30 -21.60 -2.08 12.57
C GLY A 30 -20.48 -1.58 13.47
N MET A 31 -19.70 -0.66 12.91
CA MET A 31 -18.60 -0.02 13.60
C MET A 31 -18.53 1.45 13.22
N LEU A 32 -18.22 2.30 14.17
CA LEU A 32 -17.90 3.70 13.92
C LEU A 32 -16.40 3.92 13.89
N ASP A 33 -16.00 4.97 13.17
CA ASP A 33 -14.65 5.50 13.24
C ASP A 33 -14.25 5.85 14.68
N ARG A 34 -12.97 6.08 14.90
CA ARG A 34 -12.38 6.38 16.21
C ARG A 34 -13.07 7.54 16.93
N ASN A 35 -13.47 8.57 16.21
CA ASN A 35 -14.11 9.75 16.77
C ASN A 35 -15.64 9.64 16.81
N GLY A 36 -16.22 8.69 16.07
CA GLY A 36 -17.66 8.52 15.97
C GLY A 36 -18.35 9.74 15.36
N LEU A 37 -17.73 10.35 14.36
CA LEU A 37 -18.24 11.57 13.72
C LEU A 37 -19.53 11.29 12.93
N ARG A 38 -19.68 10.10 12.39
CA ARG A 38 -20.93 9.68 11.78
C ARG A 38 -21.80 8.98 12.79
N PRO A 39 -23.10 9.34 12.87
CA PRO A 39 -24.01 8.70 13.81
C PRO A 39 -24.40 7.29 13.35
N ALA A 40 -24.62 6.39 14.29
CA ALA A 40 -25.34 5.16 14.08
C ALA A 40 -26.12 4.82 15.36
N ARG A 41 -27.43 4.68 15.23
CA ARG A 41 -28.36 4.39 16.31
C ARG A 41 -28.96 3.02 16.09
N TYR A 42 -29.33 2.34 17.17
CA TYR A 42 -30.04 1.08 17.06
C TYR A 42 -31.29 1.03 17.93
N THR A 43 -32.25 0.26 17.50
CA THR A 43 -33.45 -0.08 18.25
C THR A 43 -33.59 -1.59 18.22
N ILE A 44 -33.82 -2.20 19.37
CA ILE A 44 -34.11 -3.64 19.54
C ILE A 44 -35.53 -3.75 20.04
N THR A 45 -36.31 -4.60 19.41
CA THR A 45 -37.67 -4.85 19.77
C THR A 45 -37.81 -6.12 20.62
N LYS A 46 -38.96 -6.29 21.31
CA LYS A 46 -39.24 -7.48 22.13
C LYS A 46 -39.43 -8.76 21.31
N ASN A 47 -39.65 -8.64 20.02
CA ASN A 47 -39.76 -9.74 19.08
C ASN A 47 -38.44 -10.00 18.32
N ASP A 48 -37.32 -9.65 18.93
CA ASP A 48 -35.96 -9.92 18.43
C ASP A 48 -35.59 -9.29 17.08
N MET A 49 -36.28 -8.20 16.70
CA MET A 49 -35.86 -7.42 15.55
C MET A 49 -34.91 -6.31 15.97
N MET A 50 -33.81 -6.14 15.24
CA MET A 50 -32.89 -5.04 15.44
C MET A 50 -32.79 -4.18 14.18
N VAL A 51 -32.91 -2.87 14.36
CA VAL A 51 -32.70 -1.86 13.30
C VAL A 51 -31.53 -0.98 13.67
N VAL A 52 -30.56 -0.86 12.76
CA VAL A 52 -29.41 0.05 12.89
C VAL A 52 -29.47 1.06 11.75
N ALA A 53 -29.47 2.34 12.07
CA ALA A 53 -29.52 3.41 11.09
C ALA A 53 -28.78 4.67 11.59
N SER A 54 -28.46 5.56 10.66
CA SER A 54 -27.85 6.86 11.03
C SER A 54 -28.81 7.70 11.88
N GLU A 55 -30.11 7.53 11.70
CA GLU A 55 -31.16 8.30 12.36
C GLU A 55 -32.24 7.42 12.98
N VAL A 56 -32.97 7.96 13.96
CA VAL A 56 -34.19 7.36 14.48
C VAL A 56 -35.37 7.71 13.58
N GLY A 57 -36.35 6.83 13.53
CA GLY A 57 -37.58 7.07 12.75
C GLY A 57 -37.50 6.59 11.30
N VAL A 58 -36.48 5.79 10.94
CA VAL A 58 -36.44 5.09 9.63
C VAL A 58 -37.48 3.97 9.53
N MET A 59 -37.91 3.48 10.68
CA MET A 59 -39.06 2.58 10.86
C MET A 59 -39.85 3.01 12.08
N ASP A 60 -41.17 2.93 11.98
CA ASP A 60 -42.08 3.21 13.09
C ASP A 60 -42.24 1.94 13.94
N PHE A 61 -42.07 2.13 15.26
CA PHE A 61 -42.29 1.10 16.26
C PHE A 61 -43.25 1.61 17.34
N ASP A 62 -44.18 0.76 17.77
CA ASP A 62 -44.92 1.03 18.98
C ASP A 62 -43.90 1.11 20.16
N PRO A 63 -43.94 2.18 20.96
CA PRO A 63 -43.05 2.31 22.11
C PRO A 63 -43.09 1.13 23.08
N THR A 64 -44.24 0.43 23.16
CA THR A 64 -44.44 -0.74 24.01
C THR A 64 -43.71 -1.99 23.51
N GLU A 65 -43.39 -2.05 22.22
CA GLU A 65 -42.64 -3.15 21.60
C GLU A 65 -41.11 -2.99 21.70
N ILE A 66 -40.62 -1.82 22.08
CA ILE A 66 -39.21 -1.57 22.16
C ILE A 66 -38.63 -2.17 23.43
N ALA A 67 -37.62 -3.01 23.28
CA ALA A 67 -36.85 -3.59 24.36
C ALA A 67 -35.65 -2.70 24.75
N GLU A 68 -34.91 -2.20 23.74
CA GLU A 68 -33.73 -1.36 23.94
C GLU A 68 -33.56 -0.34 22.82
N LYS A 69 -33.04 0.84 23.17
CA LYS A 69 -32.55 1.85 22.22
C LYS A 69 -31.14 2.25 22.61
N GLY A 70 -30.28 2.38 21.60
CA GLY A 70 -28.91 2.78 21.84
C GLY A 70 -28.26 3.45 20.65
N ARG A 71 -26.97 3.72 20.80
CA ARG A 71 -26.10 4.21 19.73
C ARG A 71 -24.78 3.46 19.74
N LEU A 72 -24.21 3.29 18.57
CA LEU A 72 -22.83 2.83 18.47
C LEU A 72 -21.89 3.87 19.08
N GLN A 73 -20.96 3.39 19.85
CA GLN A 73 -19.94 4.24 20.49
C GLN A 73 -18.76 4.47 19.53
N PRO A 74 -18.05 5.60 19.64
CA PRO A 74 -16.83 5.86 18.88
C PRO A 74 -15.81 4.72 18.98
N GLY A 75 -15.33 4.23 17.84
CA GLY A 75 -14.35 3.14 17.78
C GLY A 75 -14.84 1.78 18.28
N LYS A 76 -16.14 1.63 18.51
CA LYS A 76 -16.76 0.40 19.02
C LYS A 76 -17.48 -0.35 17.91
N ILE A 77 -17.44 -1.67 18.03
CA ILE A 77 -18.11 -2.60 17.14
C ILE A 77 -19.28 -3.26 17.84
N LEU A 78 -20.35 -3.48 17.10
CA LEU A 78 -21.52 -4.28 17.47
C LEU A 78 -21.68 -5.39 16.42
N LEU A 79 -21.91 -6.61 16.86
CA LEU A 79 -22.09 -7.77 15.98
C LEU A 79 -23.30 -8.58 16.43
N ILE A 80 -24.12 -8.96 15.47
CA ILE A 80 -25.27 -9.82 15.67
C ILE A 80 -24.98 -11.14 14.99
N ASP A 81 -25.08 -12.24 15.73
CA ASP A 81 -25.12 -13.60 15.15
C ASP A 81 -26.60 -13.99 14.96
N THR A 82 -27.06 -13.98 13.71
CA THR A 82 -28.44 -14.27 13.39
C THR A 82 -28.80 -15.76 13.58
N GLN A 83 -27.82 -16.63 13.59
CA GLN A 83 -28.03 -18.06 13.81
C GLN A 83 -28.17 -18.38 15.31
N GLU A 84 -27.35 -17.72 16.15
CA GLU A 84 -27.43 -17.90 17.60
C GLU A 84 -28.43 -16.97 18.28
N GLY A 85 -28.95 -15.95 17.56
CA GLY A 85 -29.82 -14.93 18.12
C GLY A 85 -29.13 -14.09 19.20
N LYS A 86 -27.82 -13.86 19.06
CA LYS A 86 -26.99 -13.22 20.08
C LYS A 86 -26.34 -11.94 19.57
N ILE A 87 -26.30 -10.93 20.43
CA ILE A 87 -25.57 -9.68 20.21
C ILE A 87 -24.26 -9.73 20.95
N TYR A 88 -23.18 -9.44 20.25
CA TYR A 88 -21.81 -9.32 20.79
C TYR A 88 -21.39 -7.86 20.78
N TYR A 89 -20.72 -7.44 21.83
CA TYR A 89 -20.22 -6.08 21.99
C TYR A 89 -18.68 -6.03 21.84
N ASP A 90 -18.17 -4.83 21.66
CA ASP A 90 -16.78 -4.51 21.32
C ASP A 90 -15.73 -5.35 22.06
N GLY A 91 -15.82 -5.48 23.38
CA GLY A 91 -14.84 -6.20 24.19
C GLY A 91 -14.75 -7.68 23.84
N GLU A 92 -15.91 -8.36 23.82
CA GLU A 92 -16.02 -9.79 23.48
C GLU A 92 -15.52 -10.06 22.05
N ILE A 93 -15.89 -9.20 21.10
CA ILE A 93 -15.49 -9.36 19.69
C ILE A 93 -13.97 -9.23 19.55
N LYS A 94 -13.40 -8.18 20.12
CA LYS A 94 -11.96 -7.91 20.05
C LYS A 94 -11.13 -8.99 20.75
N GLU A 95 -11.58 -9.49 21.88
CA GLU A 95 -10.92 -10.59 22.60
C GLU A 95 -10.96 -11.89 21.77
N ARG A 96 -12.15 -12.28 21.31
CA ARG A 96 -12.34 -13.45 20.45
C ARG A 96 -11.47 -13.41 19.20
N LEU A 97 -11.41 -12.26 18.48
CA LEU A 97 -10.58 -12.11 17.30
C LEU A 97 -9.08 -12.13 17.63
N ALA A 98 -8.68 -11.51 18.75
CA ALA A 98 -7.28 -11.46 19.14
C ALA A 98 -6.71 -12.82 19.55
N GLU A 99 -7.57 -13.72 20.04
CA GLU A 99 -7.22 -15.07 20.50
C GLU A 99 -7.48 -16.16 19.45
N ALA A 100 -8.16 -15.83 18.36
CA ALA A 100 -8.53 -16.80 17.32
C ALA A 100 -7.33 -17.55 16.73
N HIS A 101 -6.17 -16.90 16.67
CA HIS A 101 -4.95 -17.46 16.08
C HIS A 101 -3.69 -17.00 16.84
N PRO A 102 -2.59 -17.75 16.76
CA PRO A 102 -1.32 -17.41 17.42
C PRO A 102 -0.53 -16.34 16.66
N TYR A 103 -1.16 -15.19 16.37
CA TYR A 103 -0.61 -14.09 15.56
C TYR A 103 0.81 -13.67 15.95
N ARG A 104 1.10 -13.60 17.27
CA ARG A 104 2.45 -13.22 17.74
C ARG A 104 3.51 -14.23 17.34
N LYS A 105 3.18 -15.52 17.41
CA LYS A 105 4.07 -16.59 16.96
C LYS A 105 4.32 -16.50 15.47
N TRP A 106 3.26 -16.34 14.67
CA TRP A 106 3.35 -16.22 13.22
C TRP A 106 4.25 -15.06 12.78
N LEU A 107 4.02 -13.86 13.35
CA LEU A 107 4.83 -12.67 13.07
C LEU A 107 6.31 -12.89 13.42
N ASN A 108 6.59 -13.41 14.60
CA ASN A 108 7.98 -13.60 15.06
C ASN A 108 8.73 -14.65 14.25
N THR A 109 8.01 -15.69 13.77
CA THR A 109 8.63 -16.79 13.04
C THR A 109 8.86 -16.47 11.57
N ASN A 110 7.91 -15.78 10.94
CA ASN A 110 7.89 -15.70 9.48
C ASN A 110 8.34 -14.34 8.93
N ARG A 111 8.04 -13.23 9.61
CA ARG A 111 8.40 -11.89 9.16
C ARG A 111 9.91 -11.68 9.22
N ILE A 112 10.45 -11.01 8.22
CA ILE A 112 11.85 -10.65 8.10
C ILE A 112 11.97 -9.13 8.20
N GLU A 113 12.87 -8.66 9.05
CA GLU A 113 13.26 -7.25 9.11
C GLU A 113 14.46 -7.05 8.16
N LEU A 114 14.34 -6.16 7.18
CA LEU A 114 15.42 -5.89 6.21
C LEU A 114 16.73 -5.52 6.92
N GLU A 115 16.65 -4.75 8.00
CA GLU A 115 17.81 -4.28 8.78
C GLU A 115 18.61 -5.43 9.45
N LYS A 116 18.00 -6.60 9.63
CA LYS A 116 18.65 -7.79 10.19
C LYS A 116 19.40 -8.60 9.14
N LEU A 117 19.16 -8.34 7.87
CA LEU A 117 19.88 -8.98 6.78
C LEU A 117 21.19 -8.21 6.52
N ARG A 118 22.20 -8.93 6.08
CA ARG A 118 23.52 -8.37 5.81
C ARG A 118 23.86 -8.52 4.34
N SER A 119 24.39 -7.46 3.72
CA SER A 119 25.07 -7.55 2.44
C SER A 119 26.46 -8.19 2.65
N GLY A 120 26.78 -9.16 1.82
CA GLY A 120 28.12 -9.74 1.78
C GLY A 120 29.11 -8.94 0.91
N ARG A 121 28.67 -7.83 0.32
CA ARG A 121 29.42 -7.06 -0.68
C ARG A 121 29.54 -5.60 -0.26
N LYS A 122 30.65 -4.98 -0.67
CA LYS A 122 30.78 -3.51 -0.67
C LYS A 122 30.13 -3.00 -1.94
N VAL A 123 29.06 -2.23 -1.80
CA VAL A 123 28.36 -1.60 -2.92
C VAL A 123 29.07 -0.30 -3.26
N GLU A 124 29.53 -0.16 -4.49
CA GLU A 124 30.08 1.09 -4.99
C GLU A 124 28.96 2.01 -5.46
N ASN A 125 29.04 3.28 -5.06
CA ASN A 125 28.06 4.30 -5.40
C ASN A 125 28.56 5.28 -6.48
N ALA A 126 29.72 5.01 -7.08
CA ALA A 126 30.26 5.86 -8.13
C ALA A 126 29.40 5.74 -9.41
N VAL A 127 29.06 6.89 -9.97
CA VAL A 127 28.35 6.99 -11.25
C VAL A 127 29.26 7.68 -12.24
N GLU A 128 29.59 7.01 -13.33
CA GLU A 128 30.32 7.62 -14.43
C GLU A 128 29.40 8.54 -15.23
N ASN A 129 29.95 9.65 -15.72
CA ASN A 129 29.22 10.64 -16.53
C ASN A 129 27.93 11.15 -15.87
N LEU A 130 28.03 11.60 -14.60
CA LEU A 130 26.90 11.99 -13.78
C LEU A 130 25.97 12.98 -14.48
N THR A 131 26.51 14.09 -15.05
CA THR A 131 25.69 15.10 -15.74
C THR A 131 24.88 14.53 -16.90
N ARG A 132 25.45 13.59 -17.64
CA ARG A 132 24.73 12.91 -18.70
C ARG A 132 23.59 12.06 -18.12
N LYS A 133 23.82 11.32 -17.05
CA LYS A 133 22.78 10.53 -16.36
C LYS A 133 21.69 11.41 -15.80
N GLU A 134 22.01 12.55 -15.24
CA GLU A 134 21.02 13.52 -14.78
C GLU A 134 20.08 13.93 -15.93
N LEU A 135 20.64 14.28 -17.09
CA LEU A 135 19.86 14.64 -18.27
C LEU A 135 19.03 13.47 -18.83
N GLU A 136 19.62 12.27 -18.90
CA GLU A 136 18.92 11.04 -19.37
C GLU A 136 17.69 10.72 -18.51
N PHE A 137 17.70 11.04 -17.22
CA PHE A 137 16.61 10.83 -16.27
C PHE A 137 15.79 12.10 -15.99
N GLY A 138 16.03 13.19 -16.71
CA GLY A 138 15.22 14.40 -16.65
C GLY A 138 15.48 15.30 -15.45
N PHE A 139 16.64 15.17 -14.79
CA PHE A 139 17.05 16.07 -13.71
C PHE A 139 17.64 17.35 -14.26
N GLY A 140 17.05 18.49 -13.91
CA GLY A 140 17.59 19.82 -14.21
C GLY A 140 18.37 20.42 -13.04
N ALA A 141 19.00 21.59 -13.30
CA ALA A 141 19.73 22.32 -12.27
C ALA A 141 18.84 22.72 -11.09
N GLU A 142 17.57 23.04 -11.32
CA GLU A 142 16.60 23.37 -10.27
C GLU A 142 16.32 22.18 -9.35
N ASP A 143 16.24 20.96 -9.89
CA ASP A 143 16.04 19.75 -9.10
C ASP A 143 17.25 19.47 -8.22
N ILE A 144 18.45 19.63 -8.80
CA ILE A 144 19.72 19.38 -8.09
C ILE A 144 19.96 20.44 -7.02
N ASP A 145 19.98 21.72 -7.40
CA ASP A 145 20.36 22.81 -6.49
C ASP A 145 19.24 23.17 -5.50
N GLY A 146 17.99 23.13 -5.97
CA GLY A 146 16.83 23.51 -5.17
C GLY A 146 16.30 22.41 -4.24
N THR A 147 16.52 21.15 -4.59
CA THR A 147 15.91 20.03 -3.87
C THR A 147 16.95 19.02 -3.37
N ILE A 148 17.70 18.38 -4.27
CA ILE A 148 18.53 17.23 -3.93
C ILE A 148 19.70 17.61 -3.02
N ILE A 149 20.42 18.68 -3.35
CA ILE A 149 21.56 19.17 -2.52
C ILE A 149 21.11 19.58 -1.13
N PRO A 150 20.04 20.40 -0.95
CA PRO A 150 19.51 20.70 0.38
C PRO A 150 19.10 19.47 1.17
N MET A 151 18.40 18.52 0.55
CA MET A 151 18.03 17.26 1.20
C MET A 151 19.25 16.46 1.65
N ALA A 152 20.25 16.32 0.78
CA ALA A 152 21.48 15.57 1.07
C ALA A 152 22.33 16.22 2.16
N THR A 153 22.37 17.56 2.20
CA THR A 153 23.26 18.31 3.13
C THR A 153 22.60 18.60 4.47
N LYS A 154 21.29 18.83 4.50
CA LYS A 154 20.55 19.22 5.71
C LYS A 154 19.73 18.07 6.30
N GLY A 155 19.53 16.98 5.58
CA GLY A 155 18.71 15.84 6.02
C GLY A 155 17.22 16.20 6.19
N GLN A 156 16.73 17.19 5.47
CA GLN A 156 15.34 17.64 5.52
C GLN A 156 14.89 18.13 4.14
N GLU A 157 13.60 18.07 3.89
CA GLU A 157 13.02 18.62 2.68
C GLU A 157 13.16 20.15 2.65
N PRO A 158 13.55 20.76 1.53
CA PRO A 158 13.65 22.22 1.42
C PRO A 158 12.27 22.86 1.46
N THR A 159 12.22 24.10 1.95
CA THR A 159 11.01 24.91 1.90
C THR A 159 10.76 25.37 0.46
N ALA A 160 9.57 25.12 -0.04
CA ALA A 160 9.16 25.49 -1.39
C ALA A 160 7.71 25.99 -1.41
N SER A 161 7.32 26.63 -2.52
CA SER A 161 5.92 26.98 -2.76
C SER A 161 5.11 25.73 -3.08
N MET A 162 3.91 25.62 -2.52
CA MET A 162 2.95 24.58 -2.85
C MET A 162 2.15 24.92 -4.12
N GLY A 163 2.14 26.17 -4.53
CA GLY A 163 1.50 26.62 -5.78
C GLY A 163 2.31 26.20 -6.99
N ASN A 164 1.63 25.79 -8.04
CA ASN A 164 2.24 25.44 -9.31
C ASN A 164 1.28 25.78 -10.47
N ASP A 165 1.62 26.80 -11.23
CA ASP A 165 0.88 27.30 -12.41
C ASP A 165 1.45 26.77 -13.73
N THR A 166 2.34 25.79 -13.70
CA THR A 166 2.82 25.13 -14.92
C THR A 166 1.64 24.52 -15.66
N PRO A 167 1.46 24.82 -16.95
CA PRO A 167 0.42 24.22 -17.78
C PRO A 167 0.51 22.70 -17.78
N LEU A 168 -0.63 22.05 -18.07
CA LEU A 168 -0.67 20.59 -18.21
C LEU A 168 0.30 20.13 -19.30
N ALA A 169 1.00 19.04 -19.06
CA ALA A 169 1.98 18.48 -20.00
C ALA A 169 1.37 18.21 -21.39
N VAL A 170 0.11 17.79 -21.45
CA VAL A 170 -0.63 17.53 -22.70
C VAL A 170 -0.83 18.78 -23.56
N LEU A 171 -0.71 19.97 -22.98
CA LEU A 171 -0.82 21.26 -23.70
C LEU A 171 0.56 21.82 -24.11
N SER A 172 1.65 21.15 -23.81
CA SER A 172 3.00 21.58 -24.14
C SER A 172 3.38 21.18 -25.55
N ASP A 173 4.01 22.11 -26.29
CA ASP A 173 4.65 21.84 -27.59
C ASP A 173 6.06 21.25 -27.43
N GLN A 174 6.56 21.17 -26.19
CA GLN A 174 7.86 20.60 -25.86
C GLN A 174 7.70 19.17 -25.32
N PRO A 175 8.66 18.27 -25.61
CA PRO A 175 8.68 16.96 -24.99
C PRO A 175 8.65 17.07 -23.46
N GLN A 176 7.76 16.30 -22.83
CA GLN A 176 7.61 16.24 -21.37
C GLN A 176 7.99 14.85 -20.88
N ILE A 177 8.59 14.77 -19.70
CA ILE A 177 8.80 13.48 -19.06
C ILE A 177 7.45 12.83 -18.75
N PHE A 178 7.39 11.50 -18.86
CA PHE A 178 6.14 10.73 -18.77
C PHE A 178 5.34 11.04 -17.52
N PHE A 179 5.99 11.22 -16.37
CA PHE A 179 5.35 11.51 -15.09
C PHE A 179 4.55 12.82 -15.06
N ASN A 180 4.94 13.82 -15.85
CA ASN A 180 4.26 15.11 -15.91
C ASN A 180 2.83 15.02 -16.48
N TYR A 181 2.50 13.96 -17.21
CA TYR A 181 1.15 13.72 -17.73
C TYR A 181 0.16 13.24 -16.67
N PHE A 182 0.64 12.76 -15.50
CA PHE A 182 -0.18 12.19 -14.44
C PHE A 182 -0.27 13.13 -13.24
N ARG A 183 -0.72 14.35 -13.50
CA ARG A 183 -0.84 15.38 -12.50
C ARG A 183 -2.24 15.38 -11.87
N GLN A 184 -2.28 15.44 -10.54
CA GLN A 184 -3.54 15.56 -9.80
C GLN A 184 -4.28 16.87 -10.15
N GLN A 185 -5.57 16.77 -10.44
CA GLN A 185 -6.41 17.89 -10.90
C GLN A 185 -7.32 18.48 -9.82
N PHE A 186 -7.36 17.88 -8.64
CA PHE A 186 -8.24 18.32 -7.54
C PHE A 186 -7.43 18.91 -6.39
N ALA A 187 -8.10 19.79 -5.61
CA ALA A 187 -7.50 20.35 -4.41
C ALA A 187 -7.39 19.27 -3.32
N GLN A 188 -6.27 19.29 -2.61
CA GLN A 188 -5.99 18.40 -1.51
C GLN A 188 -5.44 19.18 -0.33
N VAL A 189 -5.80 18.76 0.89
CA VAL A 189 -5.25 19.34 2.11
C VAL A 189 -3.78 18.96 2.24
N THR A 190 -2.91 19.95 2.39
CA THR A 190 -1.46 19.73 2.53
C THR A 190 -1.04 19.30 3.92
N ASN A 191 -1.76 19.77 4.94
CA ASN A 191 -1.55 19.43 6.35
C ASN A 191 -2.84 18.85 6.93
N PRO A 192 -3.09 17.54 6.79
CA PRO A 192 -4.23 16.88 7.41
C PRO A 192 -4.21 17.06 8.93
N ALA A 193 -5.37 17.26 9.55
CA ALA A 193 -5.50 17.39 11.00
C ALA A 193 -5.31 16.06 11.71
N ILE A 194 -4.07 15.60 11.79
CA ILE A 194 -3.66 14.35 12.47
C ILE A 194 -2.85 14.73 13.70
N ASP A 195 -3.21 14.15 14.86
CA ASP A 195 -2.44 14.35 16.10
C ASP A 195 -1.12 13.56 16.05
N SER A 196 -0.14 14.03 16.83
CA SER A 196 1.23 13.47 16.86
C SER A 196 1.32 12.00 17.29
N ILE A 197 0.31 11.49 18.00
CA ILE A 197 0.27 10.08 18.45
C ILE A 197 -0.11 9.18 17.29
N ARG A 198 -1.07 9.59 16.45
CA ARG A 198 -1.53 8.82 15.30
C ARG A 198 -0.68 9.01 14.06
N GLU A 199 0.09 10.07 13.99
CA GLU A 199 0.97 10.37 12.87
C GLU A 199 1.86 9.17 12.53
N ASN A 200 2.43 8.51 13.53
CA ASN A 200 3.26 7.31 13.36
C ASN A 200 2.54 6.11 12.70
N LEU A 201 1.21 6.06 12.81
CA LEU A 201 0.41 5.00 12.20
C LEU A 201 -0.09 5.42 10.81
N VAL A 202 -0.72 6.59 10.72
CA VAL A 202 -1.43 7.06 9.52
C VAL A 202 -0.45 7.55 8.46
N MET A 203 0.68 8.12 8.90
CA MET A 203 1.76 8.63 8.05
C MET A 203 2.95 7.66 7.97
N SER A 204 2.77 6.41 8.39
CA SER A 204 3.82 5.40 8.33
C SER A 204 4.24 5.12 6.89
N LEU A 205 5.54 5.12 6.65
CA LEU A 205 6.14 4.72 5.38
C LEU A 205 6.56 3.24 5.38
N THR A 206 6.18 2.50 6.43
CA THR A 206 6.52 1.07 6.54
C THR A 206 5.82 0.27 5.45
N GLU A 207 6.61 -0.49 4.71
CA GLU A 207 6.13 -1.36 3.65
C GLU A 207 6.38 -2.84 3.99
N TYR A 208 5.50 -3.69 3.48
CA TYR A 208 5.68 -5.13 3.54
C TYR A 208 5.73 -5.68 2.11
N ILE A 209 6.86 -6.28 1.76
CA ILE A 209 7.05 -6.88 0.44
C ILE A 209 7.14 -8.39 0.54
N GLY A 210 6.48 -9.08 -0.38
CA GLY A 210 6.44 -10.53 -0.43
C GLY A 210 5.19 -11.04 -1.14
N ARG A 211 5.06 -12.35 -1.15
CA ARG A 211 3.85 -12.98 -1.68
C ARG A 211 2.79 -13.06 -0.59
N VAL A 212 1.62 -12.53 -0.85
CA VAL A 212 0.44 -12.77 -0.01
C VAL A 212 0.15 -14.27 -0.01
N GLY A 213 -0.04 -14.85 1.16
CA GLY A 213 -0.32 -16.27 1.35
C GLY A 213 -1.78 -16.61 1.04
N SER A 214 -2.53 -16.98 2.09
CA SER A 214 -3.94 -17.35 2.01
C SER A 214 -4.90 -16.16 1.86
N GLY A 215 -4.41 -14.93 2.00
CA GLY A 215 -5.19 -13.70 1.92
C GLY A 215 -5.90 -13.32 3.22
N ILE A 216 -6.64 -12.21 3.17
CA ILE A 216 -7.25 -11.59 4.36
C ILE A 216 -8.40 -12.43 4.94
N LEU A 217 -9.15 -13.14 4.08
CA LEU A 217 -10.31 -13.93 4.51
C LEU A 217 -9.93 -15.28 5.14
N ASN A 218 -8.70 -15.73 4.92
CA ASN A 218 -8.20 -17.01 5.45
C ASN A 218 -6.90 -16.77 6.21
N PRO A 219 -6.96 -16.28 7.45
CA PRO A 219 -5.77 -15.96 8.22
C PRO A 219 -4.94 -17.19 8.52
N ASP A 220 -3.69 -17.21 8.07
CA ASP A 220 -2.69 -18.22 8.43
C ASP A 220 -1.28 -17.62 8.53
N GLU A 221 -0.30 -18.44 8.84
CA GLU A 221 1.09 -17.99 9.01
C GLU A 221 1.78 -17.59 7.72
N SER A 222 1.29 -18.04 6.56
CA SER A 222 1.88 -17.72 5.26
C SER A 222 1.78 -16.23 4.92
N ASN A 223 0.72 -15.56 5.39
CA ASN A 223 0.54 -14.12 5.23
C ASN A 223 1.62 -13.29 5.93
N CYS A 224 2.30 -13.86 6.92
CA CYS A 224 3.41 -13.18 7.61
C CYS A 224 4.76 -13.34 6.91
N LYS A 225 4.85 -14.15 5.82
CA LYS A 225 6.09 -14.39 5.11
C LYS A 225 6.42 -13.20 4.20
N MET A 226 6.80 -12.09 4.83
CA MET A 226 7.07 -10.80 4.20
C MET A 226 8.39 -10.23 4.71
N VAL A 227 9.05 -9.42 3.90
CA VAL A 227 10.13 -8.55 4.35
C VAL A 227 9.54 -7.18 4.71
N ARG A 228 9.76 -6.75 5.93
CA ARG A 228 9.37 -5.41 6.38
C ARG A 228 10.46 -4.42 6.04
N LEU A 229 10.08 -3.37 5.33
CA LEU A 229 10.89 -2.20 5.01
C LEU A 229 10.46 -1.06 5.93
N PRO A 230 11.38 -0.32 6.56
CA PRO A 230 11.01 0.84 7.38
C PRO A 230 10.42 1.98 6.54
N HIS A 231 10.79 2.06 5.26
CA HIS A 231 10.31 3.04 4.28
C HIS A 231 10.56 2.52 2.84
N PRO A 232 9.88 3.05 1.81
CA PRO A 232 9.97 2.56 0.44
C PRO A 232 11.27 2.95 -0.29
N ILE A 233 11.99 3.96 0.22
CA ILE A 233 13.26 4.41 -0.37
C ILE A 233 14.39 3.57 0.21
N LEU A 234 15.15 2.91 -0.66
CA LEU A 234 16.22 2.01 -0.28
C LEU A 234 17.58 2.58 -0.65
N THR A 235 18.56 2.36 0.21
CA THR A 235 19.97 2.57 -0.16
C THR A 235 20.44 1.49 -1.14
N ASN A 236 21.52 1.76 -1.87
CA ASN A 236 22.11 0.75 -2.76
C ASN A 236 22.48 -0.54 -2.02
N THR A 237 22.92 -0.44 -0.77
CA THR A 237 23.21 -1.61 0.09
C THR A 237 21.95 -2.40 0.43
N GLN A 238 20.85 -1.73 0.75
CA GLN A 238 19.57 -2.40 1.02
C GLN A 238 19.01 -3.07 -0.24
N LEU A 239 19.13 -2.41 -1.39
CA LEU A 239 18.75 -3.00 -2.66
C LEU A 239 19.61 -4.23 -2.99
N ASP A 240 20.93 -4.18 -2.77
CA ASP A 240 21.82 -5.33 -2.95
C ASP A 240 21.42 -6.51 -2.06
N ILE A 241 21.02 -6.25 -0.81
CA ILE A 241 20.49 -7.28 0.09
C ILE A 241 19.25 -7.96 -0.53
N LEU A 242 18.29 -7.18 -1.04
CA LEU A 242 17.09 -7.72 -1.67
C LEU A 242 17.38 -8.46 -2.96
N GLN A 243 18.30 -7.96 -3.79
CA GLN A 243 18.72 -8.62 -5.04
C GLN A 243 19.34 -9.99 -4.78
N ASN A 244 20.04 -10.15 -3.67
CA ASN A 244 20.78 -11.37 -3.35
C ASN A 244 20.13 -12.19 -2.24
N ILE A 245 18.89 -11.90 -1.87
CA ILE A 245 18.21 -12.61 -0.79
C ILE A 245 18.06 -14.10 -1.12
N ARG A 246 18.47 -14.93 -0.17
CA ARG A 246 18.35 -16.40 -0.21
C ARG A 246 17.98 -16.91 1.18
N TYR A 247 16.96 -16.30 1.76
CA TYR A 247 16.57 -16.57 3.13
C TYR A 247 15.09 -16.92 3.21
N LYS A 248 14.75 -17.99 3.89
CA LYS A 248 13.38 -18.50 4.08
C LYS A 248 12.60 -18.72 2.76
N GLY A 249 13.32 -19.05 1.68
CA GLY A 249 12.72 -19.32 0.37
C GLY A 249 12.37 -18.09 -0.43
N PHE A 250 12.86 -16.90 -0.06
CA PHE A 250 12.80 -15.73 -0.92
C PHE A 250 13.88 -15.80 -2.00
N ASN A 251 13.46 -15.47 -3.20
CA ASN A 251 14.30 -15.38 -4.39
C ASN A 251 13.97 -14.11 -5.16
N THR A 252 14.99 -13.47 -5.71
CA THR A 252 14.83 -12.25 -6.51
C THR A 252 15.36 -12.46 -7.91
N VAL A 253 14.64 -11.93 -8.89
CA VAL A 253 15.10 -11.75 -10.27
C VAL A 253 15.15 -10.25 -10.59
N LYS A 254 16.13 -9.85 -11.39
CA LYS A 254 16.24 -8.50 -11.93
C LYS A 254 15.95 -8.54 -13.42
N LEU A 255 14.96 -7.78 -13.87
CA LEU A 255 14.59 -7.58 -15.26
C LEU A 255 14.97 -6.17 -15.68
N HIS A 256 15.56 -6.03 -16.86
CA HIS A 256 15.90 -4.72 -17.41
C HIS A 256 14.72 -4.13 -18.15
N MET A 257 14.33 -2.91 -17.77
CA MET A 257 13.27 -2.14 -18.41
C MET A 257 13.85 -1.07 -19.32
N ILE A 258 14.58 -1.52 -20.35
CA ILE A 258 15.20 -0.65 -21.36
C ILE A 258 14.82 -1.10 -22.76
N PHE A 259 14.89 -0.18 -23.73
CA PHE A 259 14.62 -0.46 -25.14
C PHE A 259 15.60 0.30 -26.05
N GLU A 260 15.78 -0.21 -27.26
CA GLU A 260 16.64 0.38 -28.29
C GLU A 260 15.98 1.66 -28.84
N THR A 261 16.66 2.80 -28.71
CA THR A 261 16.16 4.11 -29.15
C THR A 261 15.96 4.19 -30.66
N ALA A 262 16.77 3.47 -31.44
CA ALA A 262 16.67 3.46 -32.90
C ALA A 262 15.34 2.86 -33.41
N LYS A 263 14.66 2.04 -32.62
CA LYS A 263 13.37 1.44 -32.97
C LYS A 263 12.17 2.37 -32.63
N GLY A 264 12.40 3.49 -31.94
CA GLY A 264 11.37 4.46 -31.61
C GLY A 264 10.22 3.84 -30.79
N GLU A 265 8.99 4.23 -31.12
CA GLU A 265 7.76 3.80 -30.45
C GLU A 265 7.56 2.28 -30.51
N GLU A 266 7.82 1.66 -31.64
CA GLU A 266 7.70 0.21 -31.82
C GLU A 266 8.65 -0.55 -30.87
N GLY A 267 9.88 -0.06 -30.71
CA GLY A 267 10.84 -0.64 -29.77
C GLY A 267 10.41 -0.55 -28.32
N LEU A 268 9.74 0.54 -27.92
CA LEU A 268 9.16 0.70 -26.58
C LEU A 268 8.04 -0.33 -26.37
N HIS A 269 7.12 -0.49 -27.33
CA HIS A 269 6.04 -1.46 -27.22
C HIS A 269 6.54 -2.90 -27.14
N GLU A 270 7.46 -3.29 -28.03
CA GLU A 270 8.08 -4.62 -28.01
C GLU A 270 8.76 -4.93 -26.68
N ALA A 271 9.53 -3.97 -26.16
CA ALA A 271 10.26 -4.14 -24.90
C ALA A 271 9.31 -4.24 -23.69
N LEU A 272 8.21 -3.49 -23.69
CA LEU A 272 7.20 -3.54 -22.65
C LEU A 272 6.47 -4.90 -22.62
N ASP A 273 6.08 -5.41 -23.79
CA ASP A 273 5.45 -6.71 -23.94
C ASP A 273 6.38 -7.84 -23.48
N GLU A 274 7.64 -7.77 -23.88
CA GLU A 274 8.66 -8.75 -23.49
C GLU A 274 8.91 -8.70 -21.97
N LEU A 275 9.00 -7.51 -21.39
CA LEU A 275 9.13 -7.32 -19.93
C LEU A 275 7.98 -7.99 -19.16
N CYS A 276 6.74 -7.84 -19.63
CA CYS A 276 5.57 -8.46 -19.05
C CYS A 276 5.64 -10.00 -19.12
N LYS A 277 6.06 -10.55 -20.26
CA LYS A 277 6.25 -12.02 -20.43
C LYS A 277 7.34 -12.54 -19.52
N GLN A 278 8.49 -11.86 -19.44
CA GLN A 278 9.58 -12.23 -18.55
C GLN A 278 9.17 -12.18 -17.07
N ALA A 279 8.37 -11.20 -16.69
CA ALA A 279 7.83 -11.11 -15.34
C ALA A 279 6.90 -12.30 -15.03
N ALA A 280 6.01 -12.67 -15.95
CA ALA A 280 5.13 -13.81 -15.79
C ALA A 280 5.91 -15.14 -15.70
N GLN A 281 6.92 -15.32 -16.54
CA GLN A 281 7.81 -16.47 -16.47
C GLN A 281 8.57 -16.54 -15.16
N SER A 282 9.04 -15.40 -14.66
CA SER A 282 9.73 -15.32 -13.36
C SER A 282 8.85 -15.78 -12.20
N VAL A 283 7.55 -15.50 -12.24
CA VAL A 283 6.59 -16.02 -11.24
C VAL A 283 6.48 -17.55 -11.35
N ASP A 284 6.39 -18.10 -12.57
CA ASP A 284 6.34 -19.55 -12.79
C ASP A 284 7.61 -20.26 -12.31
N ASP A 285 8.77 -19.61 -12.48
CA ASP A 285 10.07 -20.08 -12.01
C ASP A 285 10.23 -19.99 -10.48
N GLY A 286 9.23 -19.43 -9.78
CA GLY A 286 9.18 -19.38 -8.32
C GLY A 286 9.90 -18.19 -7.68
N TYR A 287 10.19 -17.13 -8.43
CA TYR A 287 10.72 -15.90 -7.87
C TYR A 287 9.63 -15.15 -7.09
N ASN A 288 10.02 -14.59 -5.93
CA ASN A 288 9.12 -13.83 -5.04
C ASN A 288 9.21 -12.33 -5.31
N TYR A 289 10.38 -11.86 -5.73
CA TYR A 289 10.64 -10.47 -6.03
C TYR A 289 11.10 -10.32 -7.47
N ILE A 290 10.47 -9.38 -8.17
CA ILE A 290 10.87 -8.93 -9.50
C ILE A 290 11.31 -7.49 -9.35
N ILE A 291 12.60 -7.22 -9.60
CA ILE A 291 13.16 -5.89 -9.60
C ILE A 291 13.22 -5.42 -11.06
N LEU A 292 12.43 -4.39 -11.39
CA LEU A 292 12.50 -3.70 -12.67
C LEU A 292 13.64 -2.67 -12.59
N SER A 293 14.62 -2.78 -13.50
CA SER A 293 15.82 -1.97 -13.44
C SER A 293 16.03 -1.19 -14.73
N ASP A 294 16.17 0.12 -14.60
CA ASP A 294 16.54 1.06 -15.65
C ASP A 294 18.05 1.15 -15.88
N ARG A 295 18.85 0.38 -15.15
CA ARG A 295 20.30 0.33 -15.36
C ARG A 295 20.64 -0.30 -16.70
N GLY A 296 21.54 0.34 -17.42
CA GLY A 296 21.93 -0.03 -18.79
C GLY A 296 21.52 1.02 -19.83
N VAL A 297 20.95 2.15 -19.39
CA VAL A 297 20.72 3.30 -20.27
C VAL A 297 22.06 3.81 -20.78
N ASP A 298 22.16 4.00 -22.11
CA ASP A 298 23.34 4.46 -22.84
C ASP A 298 22.93 5.25 -24.10
N GLU A 299 23.83 5.40 -25.06
CA GLU A 299 23.58 6.16 -26.31
C GLU A 299 22.53 5.49 -27.21
N THR A 300 22.32 4.20 -27.06
CA THR A 300 21.46 3.38 -27.91
C THR A 300 20.24 2.83 -27.19
N HIS A 301 20.21 2.90 -25.86
CA HIS A 301 19.13 2.37 -25.04
C HIS A 301 18.57 3.41 -24.10
N ALA A 302 17.26 3.55 -24.10
CA ALA A 302 16.52 4.38 -23.13
C ALA A 302 15.75 3.52 -22.13
N ALA A 303 15.48 4.09 -20.96
CA ALA A 303 14.63 3.42 -19.96
C ALA A 303 13.15 3.49 -20.37
N ILE A 304 12.44 2.38 -20.20
CA ILE A 304 10.98 2.42 -20.15
C ILE A 304 10.61 3.22 -18.89
N PRO A 305 9.73 4.24 -18.98
CA PRO A 305 9.31 4.98 -17.78
C PRO A 305 8.82 4.04 -16.69
N SER A 306 9.36 4.17 -15.47
CA SER A 306 9.09 3.21 -14.38
C SER A 306 7.62 3.09 -14.02
N LEU A 307 6.85 4.20 -14.11
CA LEU A 307 5.40 4.19 -13.91
C LEU A 307 4.71 3.28 -14.93
N LEU A 308 5.10 3.38 -16.20
CA LEU A 308 4.56 2.55 -17.29
C LEU A 308 4.94 1.08 -17.11
N ALA A 309 6.23 0.80 -16.85
CA ALA A 309 6.74 -0.55 -16.66
C ALA A 309 6.07 -1.27 -15.47
N VAL A 310 5.98 -0.60 -14.33
CA VAL A 310 5.35 -1.17 -13.11
C VAL A 310 3.87 -1.41 -13.34
N SER A 311 3.15 -0.44 -13.93
CA SER A 311 1.72 -0.58 -14.22
C SER A 311 1.45 -1.72 -15.19
N ALA A 312 2.19 -1.81 -16.29
CA ALA A 312 2.01 -2.87 -17.28
C ALA A 312 2.27 -4.27 -16.71
N VAL A 313 3.40 -4.44 -16.02
CA VAL A 313 3.73 -5.73 -15.37
C VAL A 313 2.70 -6.09 -14.32
N HIS A 314 2.25 -5.12 -13.50
CA HIS A 314 1.25 -5.34 -12.46
C HIS A 314 -0.06 -5.88 -13.06
N HIS A 315 -0.63 -5.17 -14.03
CA HIS A 315 -1.88 -5.57 -14.66
C HIS A 315 -1.76 -6.87 -15.44
N TYR A 316 -0.68 -7.05 -16.18
CA TYR A 316 -0.42 -8.30 -16.89
C TYR A 316 -0.40 -9.51 -15.96
N LEU A 317 0.24 -9.39 -14.80
CA LEU A 317 0.28 -10.47 -13.81
C LEU A 317 -1.08 -10.72 -13.14
N ILE A 318 -1.91 -9.68 -12.95
CA ILE A 318 -3.29 -9.84 -12.47
C ILE A 318 -4.12 -10.61 -13.49
N ASP A 319 -4.09 -10.19 -14.75
CA ASP A 319 -4.84 -10.81 -15.86
C ASP A 319 -4.42 -12.27 -16.07
N ALA A 320 -3.14 -12.57 -15.85
CA ALA A 320 -2.60 -13.92 -15.89
C ALA A 320 -2.88 -14.76 -14.62
N GLY A 321 -3.57 -14.20 -13.61
CA GLY A 321 -3.83 -14.87 -12.33
C GLY A 321 -2.58 -15.16 -11.50
N LYS A 322 -1.51 -14.41 -11.72
CA LYS A 322 -0.20 -14.56 -11.05
C LYS A 322 0.07 -13.54 -9.95
N ARG A 323 -0.77 -12.53 -9.85
CA ARG A 323 -0.75 -11.50 -8.81
C ARG A 323 -2.16 -11.27 -8.30
N VAL A 324 -2.29 -11.10 -6.98
CA VAL A 324 -3.57 -10.81 -6.28
C VAL A 324 -3.54 -9.37 -5.80
#